data_99903950bad4537802102255d2a803ce
#
_entry.id   99903950bad4537802102255d2a803ce
#
_cell.length_a   1.000
_cell.length_b   1.000
_cell.length_c   1.000
_cell.angle_alpha   90.00
_cell.angle_beta   90.00
_cell.angle_gamma   90.00
#
_symmetry.space_group_name_H-M   'P 1'
#
loop_
_entity.id
_entity.type
_entity.pdbx_description
1 polymer ?
#
loop_
_entity_poly.entity_id
_entity_poly.type
_entity_poly.pdbx_seq_one_letter_code
_entity_poly.pdbx_strand_id
1 'polypeptide(L)'
;MNLSANLPLLVLALTIEAAFGYPERFYAAIGHPVTWIGRLIGMFDRVLNQETASFVRRKAMGVLALTLLLAIIIALSALIQRLCLSFGFLGLIPLALFASTLIAQRSLYEHVARVAEGPERDGLEGGR
;
A
#
# COMPACT_ATOMS: atom_id res chain seq x y z
N MET A 1 16.51 -5.64 13.89
CA MET A 1 15.22 -4.89 13.89
C MET A 1 14.44 -5.35 15.12
N ASN A 2 14.33 -4.53 16.17
CA ASN A 2 13.62 -4.92 17.38
C ASN A 2 12.10 -4.80 17.16
N LEU A 3 11.40 -5.93 17.18
CA LEU A 3 9.95 -6.00 16.99
C LEU A 3 9.20 -5.11 18.00
N SER A 4 9.69 -5.07 19.25
CA SER A 4 9.14 -4.25 20.34
C SER A 4 9.23 -2.73 20.07
N ALA A 5 10.24 -2.27 19.33
CA ALA A 5 10.39 -0.85 19.00
C ALA A 5 9.40 -0.38 17.92
N ASN A 6 8.92 -1.30 17.07
CA ASN A 6 7.97 -0.99 16.00
C ASN A 6 6.51 -1.18 16.43
N LEU A 7 6.26 -1.84 17.56
CA LEU A 7 4.90 -2.10 18.04
C LEU A 7 4.09 -0.82 18.28
N PRO A 8 4.62 0.22 18.96
CA PRO A 8 3.89 1.49 19.13
C PRO A 8 3.52 2.16 17.79
N LEU A 9 4.43 2.11 16.82
CA LEU A 9 4.18 2.65 15.48
C LEU A 9 3.06 1.89 14.77
N LEU A 10 3.09 0.56 14.85
CA LEU A 10 2.07 -0.29 14.23
C LEU A 10 0.70 -0.05 14.87
N VAL A 11 0.62 -0.04 16.21
CA VAL A 11 -0.62 0.23 16.93
C VAL A 11 -1.17 1.60 16.57
N LEU A 12 -0.31 2.63 16.54
CA LEU A 12 -0.72 3.98 16.16
C LEU A 12 -1.24 4.04 14.71
N ALA A 13 -0.54 3.40 13.76
CA ALA A 13 -0.96 3.36 12.36
C ALA A 13 -2.30 2.64 12.18
N LEU A 14 -2.51 1.49 12.86
CA LEU A 14 -3.77 0.75 12.85
C LEU A 14 -4.91 1.58 13.45
N THR A 15 -4.65 2.28 14.56
CA THR A 15 -5.65 3.13 15.21
C THR A 15 -6.04 4.31 14.32
N ILE A 16 -5.07 4.96 13.68
CA ILE A 16 -5.33 6.06 12.74
C ILE A 16 -6.17 5.58 11.57
N GLU A 17 -5.80 4.44 10.97
CA GLU A 17 -6.54 3.88 9.82
C GLU A 17 -7.97 3.49 10.22
N ALA A 18 -8.16 2.83 11.35
CA ALA A 18 -9.49 2.45 11.85
C ALA A 18 -10.38 3.66 12.17
N ALA A 19 -9.79 4.73 12.74
CA ALA A 19 -10.54 5.93 13.13
C ALA A 19 -10.90 6.83 11.93
N PHE A 20 -9.96 7.08 11.05
CA PHE A 20 -10.11 8.07 9.97
C PHE A 20 -10.35 7.44 8.60
N GLY A 21 -9.95 6.16 8.41
CA GLY A 21 -10.01 5.50 7.11
C GLY A 21 -9.19 6.24 6.04
N TYR A 22 -9.68 6.22 4.81
CA TYR A 22 -9.07 6.95 3.70
C TYR A 22 -9.84 8.23 3.40
N PRO A 23 -9.29 9.43 3.70
CA PRO A 23 -9.91 10.68 3.31
C PRO A 23 -9.86 10.82 1.78
N GLU A 24 -10.95 10.52 1.10
CA GLU A 24 -11.05 10.49 -0.37
C GLU A 24 -10.54 11.77 -1.04
N ARG A 25 -10.80 12.93 -0.44
CA ARG A 25 -10.37 14.24 -0.96
C ARG A 25 -8.85 14.38 -1.00
N PHE A 26 -8.15 13.79 -0.03
CA PHE A 26 -6.69 13.88 0.05
C PHE A 26 -6.05 12.98 -1.01
N TYR A 27 -6.58 11.78 -1.20
CA TYR A 27 -6.06 10.84 -2.19
C TYR A 27 -6.48 11.18 -3.63
N ALA A 28 -7.59 11.87 -3.82
CA ALA A 28 -7.96 12.41 -5.13
C ALA A 28 -6.93 13.44 -5.63
N ALA A 29 -6.31 14.21 -4.73
CA ALA A 29 -5.32 15.24 -5.09
C ALA A 29 -3.90 14.68 -5.31
N ILE A 30 -3.45 13.75 -4.45
CA ILE A 30 -2.04 13.29 -4.42
C ILE A 30 -1.89 11.89 -5.03
N GLY A 31 -2.97 11.12 -5.11
CA GLY A 31 -2.97 9.69 -5.42
C GLY A 31 -2.61 8.83 -4.20
N HIS A 32 -3.08 7.59 -4.23
CA HIS A 32 -2.76 6.63 -3.17
C HIS A 32 -1.36 6.04 -3.38
N PRO A 33 -0.53 5.81 -2.35
CA PRO A 33 0.80 5.21 -2.51
C PRO A 33 0.77 3.89 -3.28
N VAL A 34 -0.28 3.07 -3.10
CA VAL A 34 -0.47 1.82 -3.84
C VAL A 34 -0.61 2.05 -5.35
N THR A 35 -1.24 3.16 -5.78
CA THR A 35 -1.35 3.48 -7.20
C THR A 35 -0.02 3.88 -7.81
N TRP A 36 0.89 4.49 -7.04
CA TRP A 36 2.25 4.79 -7.50
C TRP A 36 3.06 3.51 -7.69
N ILE A 37 2.94 2.57 -6.74
CA ILE A 37 3.56 1.24 -6.87
C ILE A 37 2.98 0.52 -8.09
N GLY A 38 1.67 0.55 -8.30
CA GLY A 38 1.01 -0.02 -9.47
C GLY A 38 1.49 0.57 -10.80
N ARG A 39 1.70 1.90 -10.85
CA ARG A 39 2.30 2.56 -12.03
C ARG A 39 3.74 2.12 -12.28
N LEU A 40 4.53 1.96 -11.23
CA LEU A 40 5.91 1.48 -11.31
C LEU A 40 5.96 0.03 -11.83
N ILE A 41 5.07 -0.83 -11.33
CA ILE A 41 4.91 -2.21 -11.82
C ILE A 41 4.55 -2.20 -13.31
N GLY A 42 3.55 -1.42 -13.70
CA GLY A 42 3.14 -1.32 -15.10
C GLY A 42 4.22 -0.73 -16.03
N MET A 43 5.10 0.13 -15.50
CA MET A 43 6.28 0.60 -16.23
C MET A 43 7.29 -0.54 -16.45
N PHE A 44 7.62 -1.29 -15.41
CA PHE A 44 8.52 -2.43 -15.51
C PHE A 44 7.96 -3.52 -16.43
N ASP A 45 6.66 -3.80 -16.35
CA ASP A 45 6.01 -4.77 -17.24
C ASP A 45 6.16 -4.37 -18.71
N ARG A 46 5.85 -3.12 -19.05
CA ARG A 46 5.99 -2.61 -20.43
C ARG A 46 7.41 -2.63 -20.98
N VAL A 47 8.40 -2.36 -20.11
CA VAL A 47 9.81 -2.25 -20.55
C VAL A 47 10.49 -3.62 -20.57
N LEU A 48 10.21 -4.46 -19.61
CA LEU A 48 10.96 -5.70 -19.39
C LEU A 48 10.23 -6.96 -19.87
N ASN A 49 8.89 -6.93 -19.94
CA ASN A 49 8.09 -8.10 -20.35
C ASN A 49 7.74 -8.03 -21.83
N GLN A 50 8.71 -8.35 -22.70
CA GLN A 50 8.49 -8.39 -24.14
C GLN A 50 7.86 -9.74 -24.54
N GLU A 51 6.67 -9.73 -25.15
CA GLU A 51 5.94 -10.94 -25.57
C GLU A 51 6.70 -11.81 -26.56
N THR A 52 7.53 -11.20 -27.41
CA THR A 52 8.38 -11.88 -28.40
C THR A 52 9.59 -12.58 -27.80
N ALA A 53 9.91 -12.33 -26.53
CA ALA A 53 11.07 -12.92 -25.87
C ALA A 53 10.80 -14.38 -25.41
N SER A 54 11.85 -15.20 -25.37
CA SER A 54 11.75 -16.57 -24.85
C SER A 54 11.29 -16.60 -23.40
N PHE A 55 10.66 -17.72 -23.00
CA PHE A 55 10.17 -17.92 -21.63
C PHE A 55 11.27 -17.67 -20.58
N VAL A 56 12.49 -18.17 -20.80
CA VAL A 56 13.62 -18.00 -19.88
C VAL A 56 13.97 -16.52 -19.71
N ARG A 57 14.01 -15.76 -20.81
CA ARG A 57 14.28 -14.32 -20.77
C ARG A 57 13.19 -13.56 -20.03
N ARG A 58 11.91 -13.84 -20.33
CA ARG A 58 10.77 -13.22 -19.64
C ARG A 58 10.80 -13.48 -18.13
N LYS A 59 11.08 -14.72 -17.72
CA LYS A 59 11.25 -15.07 -16.31
C LYS A 59 12.39 -14.30 -15.64
N ALA A 60 13.57 -14.22 -16.30
CA ALA A 60 14.72 -13.47 -15.79
C ALA A 60 14.39 -11.97 -15.64
N MET A 61 13.72 -11.37 -16.64
CA MET A 61 13.29 -9.98 -16.59
C MET A 61 12.22 -9.73 -15.49
N GLY A 62 11.33 -10.68 -15.26
CA GLY A 62 10.37 -10.61 -14.13
C GLY A 62 11.07 -10.63 -12.77
N VAL A 63 12.08 -11.49 -12.59
CA VAL A 63 12.89 -11.50 -11.36
C VAL A 63 13.64 -10.18 -11.18
N LEU A 64 14.23 -9.65 -12.25
CA LEU A 64 14.90 -8.35 -12.23
C LEU A 64 13.93 -7.23 -11.85
N ALA A 65 12.74 -7.18 -12.49
CA ALA A 65 11.70 -6.19 -12.19
C ALA A 65 11.28 -6.24 -10.71
N LEU A 66 11.05 -7.44 -10.17
CA LEU A 66 10.69 -7.61 -8.77
C LEU A 66 11.81 -7.15 -7.84
N THR A 67 13.06 -7.53 -8.14
CA THR A 67 14.22 -7.13 -7.33
C THR A 67 14.40 -5.61 -7.31
N LEU A 68 14.29 -4.96 -8.47
CA LEU A 68 14.36 -3.50 -8.58
C LEU A 68 13.20 -2.82 -7.84
N LEU A 69 11.99 -3.33 -7.98
CA LEU A 69 10.81 -2.82 -7.28
C LEU A 69 11.01 -2.89 -5.76
N LEU A 70 11.43 -4.04 -5.24
CA LEU A 70 11.70 -4.22 -3.80
C LEU A 70 12.82 -3.29 -3.33
N ALA A 71 13.91 -3.18 -4.08
CA ALA A 71 15.03 -2.29 -3.74
C ALA A 71 14.57 -0.82 -3.64
N ILE A 72 13.77 -0.35 -4.61
CA ILE A 72 13.21 1.02 -4.60
C ILE A 72 12.31 1.22 -3.38
N ILE A 73 11.38 0.30 -3.12
CA ILE A 73 10.43 0.41 -2.00
C ILE A 73 11.20 0.42 -0.67
N ILE A 74 12.16 -0.47 -0.48
CA ILE A 74 12.98 -0.54 0.74
C ILE A 74 13.77 0.75 0.92
N ALA A 75 14.43 1.26 -0.14
CA ALA A 75 15.22 2.47 -0.07
C ALA A 75 14.37 3.70 0.29
N LEU A 76 13.21 3.86 -0.36
CA LEU A 76 12.28 4.95 -0.09
C LEU A 76 11.70 4.85 1.32
N SER A 77 11.30 3.66 1.76
CA SER A 77 10.78 3.46 3.12
C SER A 77 11.83 3.76 4.18
N ALA A 78 13.08 3.33 3.96
CA ALA A 78 14.20 3.63 4.87
C ALA A 78 14.51 5.13 4.91
N LEU A 79 14.44 5.81 3.76
CA LEU A 79 14.63 7.27 3.69
C LEU A 79 13.53 8.01 4.47
N ILE A 80 12.26 7.67 4.23
CA ILE A 80 11.12 8.27 4.94
C ILE A 80 11.25 8.04 6.43
N GLN A 81 11.56 6.81 6.84
CA GLN A 81 11.76 6.48 8.25
C GLN A 81 12.88 7.32 8.88
N ARG A 82 14.02 7.42 8.23
CA ARG A 82 15.15 8.24 8.73
C ARG A 82 14.78 9.71 8.85
N LEU A 83 14.11 10.27 7.84
CA LEU A 83 13.67 11.66 7.85
C LEU A 83 12.65 11.91 8.97
N CYS A 84 11.67 11.04 9.14
CA CYS A 84 10.70 11.18 10.22
C CYS A 84 11.38 11.08 11.59
N LEU A 85 12.21 10.07 11.82
CA LEU A 85 12.86 9.85 13.11
C LEU A 85 13.94 10.90 13.44
N SER A 86 14.41 11.70 12.49
CA SER A 86 15.29 12.84 12.78
C SER A 86 14.61 13.92 13.64
N PHE A 87 13.27 13.96 13.67
CA PHE A 87 12.47 14.81 14.56
C PHE A 87 12.21 14.18 15.94
N GLY A 88 12.94 13.12 16.30
CA GLY A 88 12.77 12.39 17.55
C GLY A 88 11.39 11.75 17.68
N PHE A 89 10.81 11.81 18.90
CA PHE A 89 9.50 11.19 19.18
C PHE A 89 8.36 11.78 18.33
N LEU A 90 8.40 13.06 18.02
CA LEU A 90 7.38 13.71 17.17
C LEU A 90 7.34 13.15 15.76
N GLY A 91 8.44 12.59 15.27
CA GLY A 91 8.52 11.94 13.97
C GLY A 91 7.73 10.64 13.85
N LEU A 92 7.29 10.05 14.96
CA LEU A 92 6.42 8.88 14.93
C LEU A 92 5.04 9.20 14.36
N ILE A 93 4.54 10.43 14.52
CA ILE A 93 3.23 10.83 14.02
C ILE A 93 3.17 10.81 12.49
N PRO A 94 4.03 11.56 11.75
CA PRO A 94 4.02 11.49 10.29
C PRO A 94 4.37 10.10 9.76
N LEU A 95 5.22 9.35 10.47
CA LEU A 95 5.54 7.98 10.08
C LEU A 95 4.34 7.04 10.23
N ALA A 96 3.57 7.17 11.32
CA ALA A 96 2.34 6.40 11.54
C ALA A 96 1.24 6.79 10.53
N LEU A 97 1.09 8.08 10.22
CA LEU A 97 0.20 8.56 9.18
C LEU A 97 0.57 7.97 7.81
N PHE A 98 1.85 7.94 7.46
CA PHE A 98 2.29 7.30 6.22
C PHE A 98 2.04 5.80 6.24
N ALA A 99 2.38 5.10 7.33
CA ALA A 99 2.14 3.68 7.47
C ALA A 99 0.65 3.32 7.41
N SER A 100 -0.24 4.13 8.00
CA SER A 100 -1.69 3.91 7.95
C SER A 100 -2.24 3.91 6.52
N THR A 101 -1.62 4.67 5.60
CA THR A 101 -2.03 4.68 4.17
C THR A 101 -1.76 3.35 3.44
N LEU A 102 -0.92 2.49 3.99
CA LEU A 102 -0.61 1.17 3.44
C LEU A 102 -1.49 0.06 4.04
N ILE A 103 -2.33 0.40 5.03
CA ILE A 103 -3.25 -0.51 5.70
C ILE A 103 -4.65 -0.26 5.13
N ALA A 104 -5.37 -1.32 4.79
CA ALA A 104 -6.69 -1.24 4.16
C ALA A 104 -7.79 -1.88 5.03
N GLN A 105 -7.63 -1.87 6.35
CA GLN A 105 -8.52 -2.56 7.28
C GLN A 105 -9.95 -2.03 7.21
N ARG A 106 -10.13 -0.72 7.32
CA ARG A 106 -11.44 -0.08 7.25
C ARG A 106 -12.08 -0.20 5.88
N SER A 107 -11.31 0.04 4.82
CA SER A 107 -11.80 -0.10 3.44
C SER A 107 -12.25 -1.54 3.15
N LEU A 108 -11.50 -2.54 3.62
CA LEU A 108 -11.89 -3.93 3.50
C LEU A 108 -13.19 -4.22 4.27
N TYR A 109 -13.29 -3.75 5.50
CA TYR A 109 -14.51 -3.88 6.31
C TYR A 109 -15.73 -3.27 5.61
N GLU A 110 -15.62 -2.03 5.12
CA GLU A 110 -16.71 -1.33 4.43
C GLU A 110 -17.13 -2.02 3.13
N HIS A 111 -16.19 -2.64 2.40
CA HIS A 111 -16.49 -3.43 1.21
C HIS A 111 -17.23 -4.72 1.56
N VAL A 112 -16.77 -5.45 2.57
CA VAL A 112 -17.41 -6.67 3.05
C VAL A 112 -18.82 -6.37 3.60
N ALA A 113 -18.96 -5.31 4.39
CA ALA A 113 -20.26 -4.88 4.93
C ALA A 113 -21.26 -4.57 3.80
N ARG A 114 -20.84 -3.82 2.77
CA ARG A 114 -21.69 -3.51 1.60
C ARG A 114 -22.12 -4.77 0.85
N VAL A 115 -21.22 -5.74 0.68
CA VAL A 115 -21.56 -7.02 0.04
C VAL A 115 -22.54 -7.82 0.91
N ALA A 116 -22.41 -7.77 2.22
CA ALA A 116 -23.35 -8.45 3.14
C ALA A 116 -24.73 -7.80 3.16
N GLU A 117 -24.82 -6.47 3.08
CA GLU A 117 -26.08 -5.73 3.06
C GLU A 117 -26.82 -5.78 1.71
N GLY A 118 -26.10 -5.99 0.61
CA GLY A 118 -26.66 -6.02 -0.74
C GLY A 118 -27.80 -7.04 -0.92
N PRO A 119 -27.61 -8.32 -0.54
CA PRO A 119 -28.65 -9.35 -0.64
C PRO A 119 -29.87 -9.09 0.27
N GLU A 120 -29.66 -8.39 1.39
CA GLU A 120 -30.77 -8.06 2.32
C GLU A 120 -31.67 -6.94 1.75
N ARG A 121 -31.14 -6.03 0.93
CA ARG A 121 -31.87 -4.91 0.35
C ARG A 121 -32.50 -5.23 -1.00
N ASP A 122 -31.75 -5.86 -1.89
CA ASP A 122 -32.11 -6.04 -3.32
C ASP A 122 -32.08 -7.50 -3.78
N GLY A 123 -32.11 -8.47 -2.84
CA GLY A 123 -32.03 -9.90 -3.15
C GLY A 123 -30.68 -10.29 -3.80
N LEU A 124 -30.69 -11.37 -4.60
CA LEU A 124 -29.47 -11.89 -5.25
C LEU A 124 -28.83 -10.93 -6.26
N GLU A 125 -29.58 -9.94 -6.76
CA GLU A 125 -29.04 -8.93 -7.69
C GLU A 125 -28.21 -7.85 -7.00
N GLY A 126 -28.54 -7.49 -5.74
CA GLY A 126 -27.78 -6.54 -4.96
C GLY A 126 -26.42 -7.00 -4.47
N GLY A 127 -26.13 -8.31 -4.58
CA GLY A 127 -24.84 -8.91 -4.22
C GLY A 127 -23.85 -9.07 -5.38
N ARG A 128 -24.22 -8.64 -6.57
CA ARG A 128 -23.37 -8.64 -7.77
C ARG A 128 -22.83 -7.24 -7.99
#